data_b9c9a5520b8658c5594f71c62be3217d
#
_entry.id   b9c9a5520b8658c5594f71c62be3217d
#
_cell.length_a   1.000
_cell.length_b   1.000
_cell.length_c   1.000
_cell.angle_alpha   90.00
_cell.angle_beta   90.00
_cell.angle_gamma   90.00
#
_symmetry.space_group_name_H-M   'P 1'
#
loop_
_entity.id
_entity.type
_entity.pdbx_description
1 polymer ?
#
loop_
_entity_poly.entity_id
_entity_poly.type
_entity_poly.pdbx_seq_one_letter_code
_entity_poly.pdbx_strand_id
1 'polypeptide(L)'
;SKADPTATLEFDFIGAHGIRKKTATVNIGYNLYDNSGNLDEYRNGFVVKSIDGRDNSVEFLNGIKLFAGDVVGKVSEEQLRRIQIRETILSHIERERQLFHKGIKVLSLFFIDEVAKYKQYDAAGQPYNGIYADVFEEEYRSIVDNLQLGVGEEDYLHYLEIIPAESTHAGYFSVDKKGKMTDSKLSDKKEKVSDDTDAYDLIMKNKELLLDRDPKRSPVRFIFSHSALREGWDNPNVFQICTLKQRGSDVRKREEVGRGVRLWVNQ
;
A
#
# COMPACT_ATOMS: atom_id res chain seq x y z
N SER A 1 24.36 38.87 -23.64
CA SER A 1 23.08 38.25 -23.33
C SER A 1 23.35 37.03 -22.45
N LYS A 2 22.78 36.98 -21.26
CA LYS A 2 22.77 35.74 -20.47
C LYS A 2 21.92 34.73 -21.24
N ALA A 3 22.49 33.58 -21.59
CA ALA A 3 21.72 32.48 -22.15
C ALA A 3 20.68 32.04 -21.11
N ASP A 4 19.47 31.73 -21.57
CA ASP A 4 18.42 31.22 -20.72
C ASP A 4 18.89 29.91 -20.06
N PRO A 5 18.58 29.69 -18.77
CA PRO A 5 19.00 28.48 -18.08
C PRO A 5 18.35 27.27 -18.75
N THR A 6 19.14 26.20 -18.91
CA THR A 6 18.68 24.93 -19.43
C THR A 6 18.99 23.80 -18.43
N ALA A 7 18.21 22.71 -18.49
CA ALA A 7 18.46 21.50 -17.71
C ALA A 7 18.39 20.27 -18.62
N THR A 8 19.05 19.19 -18.22
CA THR A 8 18.94 17.90 -18.91
C THR A 8 17.99 17.02 -18.12
N LEU A 9 16.92 16.56 -18.77
CA LEU A 9 15.94 15.64 -18.19
C LEU A 9 15.94 14.32 -18.96
N GLU A 10 15.81 13.22 -18.23
CA GLU A 10 15.50 11.90 -18.76
C GLU A 10 14.02 11.60 -18.44
N PHE A 11 13.25 11.22 -19.44
CA PHE A 11 11.82 10.90 -19.30
C PHE A 11 11.39 9.80 -20.26
N ASP A 12 10.30 9.13 -19.93
CA ASP A 12 9.73 8.08 -20.78
C ASP A 12 8.99 8.71 -21.98
N PHE A 13 9.08 8.09 -23.16
CA PHE A 13 8.35 8.50 -24.34
C PHE A 13 7.84 7.30 -25.14
N ILE A 14 6.72 7.48 -25.85
CA ILE A 14 6.15 6.47 -26.75
C ILE A 14 6.90 6.52 -28.08
N GLY A 15 7.66 5.47 -28.38
CA GLY A 15 8.32 5.25 -29.66
C GLY A 15 7.61 4.18 -30.51
N ALA A 16 8.09 3.96 -31.72
CA ALA A 16 7.51 2.98 -32.66
C ALA A 16 7.45 1.54 -32.12
N HIS A 17 8.27 1.20 -31.10
CA HIS A 17 8.37 -0.14 -30.51
C HIS A 17 8.04 -0.14 -29.01
N GLY A 18 7.19 0.78 -28.53
CA GLY A 18 6.78 0.90 -27.15
C GLY A 18 7.46 2.03 -26.38
N ILE A 19 7.28 2.05 -25.05
CA ILE A 19 7.82 3.08 -24.18
C ILE A 19 9.33 2.90 -24.03
N ARG A 20 10.07 4.00 -24.19
CA ARG A 20 11.54 4.07 -24.07
C ARG A 20 11.93 5.34 -23.33
N LYS A 21 13.11 5.36 -22.74
CA LYS A 21 13.70 6.54 -22.15
C LYS A 21 14.29 7.48 -23.20
N LYS A 22 14.07 8.77 -23.01
CA LYS A 22 14.60 9.84 -23.82
C LYS A 22 15.26 10.88 -22.94
N THR A 23 16.48 11.26 -23.28
CA THR A 23 17.19 12.38 -22.66
C THR A 23 17.04 13.62 -23.53
N ALA A 24 16.64 14.73 -22.95
CA ALA A 24 16.52 15.99 -23.66
C ALA A 24 17.04 17.16 -22.83
N THR A 25 17.67 18.13 -23.49
CA THR A 25 17.93 19.44 -22.91
C THR A 25 16.66 20.28 -23.01
N VAL A 26 16.18 20.76 -21.87
CA VAL A 26 14.91 21.49 -21.75
C VAL A 26 15.16 22.91 -21.28
N ASN A 27 14.24 23.79 -21.65
CA ASN A 27 14.16 25.17 -21.21
C ASN A 27 12.79 25.44 -20.53
N ILE A 28 12.60 26.64 -20.03
CA ILE A 28 11.32 27.07 -19.45
C ILE A 28 10.22 26.95 -20.53
N GLY A 29 9.08 26.41 -20.17
CA GLY A 29 7.95 26.12 -21.05
C GLY A 29 7.99 24.76 -21.74
N TYR A 30 9.06 23.97 -21.57
CA TYR A 30 9.12 22.62 -22.14
C TYR A 30 8.04 21.73 -21.53
N ASN A 31 7.17 21.18 -22.37
CA ASN A 31 6.05 20.33 -21.96
C ASN A 31 6.40 18.86 -22.15
N LEU A 32 6.51 18.10 -21.05
CA LEU A 32 6.82 16.67 -21.10
C LEU A 32 5.70 15.87 -21.77
N TYR A 33 4.43 16.24 -21.56
CA TYR A 33 3.30 15.52 -22.17
C TYR A 33 3.41 15.52 -23.71
N ASP A 34 3.60 16.68 -24.31
CA ASP A 34 3.71 16.81 -25.77
C ASP A 34 4.95 16.09 -26.34
N ASN A 35 6.06 16.11 -25.59
CA ASN A 35 7.34 15.56 -26.01
C ASN A 35 7.52 14.07 -25.67
N SER A 36 6.61 13.48 -24.89
CA SER A 36 6.60 12.06 -24.54
C SER A 36 5.76 11.19 -25.48
N GLY A 37 5.09 11.80 -26.46
CA GLY A 37 4.07 11.13 -27.27
C GLY A 37 2.75 10.97 -26.52
N ASN A 38 2.41 11.97 -25.72
CA ASN A 38 1.18 12.07 -24.95
C ASN A 38 1.01 11.00 -23.86
N LEU A 39 2.10 10.66 -23.17
CA LEU A 39 2.02 9.79 -22.00
C LEU A 39 1.18 10.43 -20.90
N ASP A 40 0.14 9.75 -20.45
CA ASP A 40 -0.81 10.26 -19.45
C ASP A 40 -0.15 10.64 -18.11
N GLU A 41 0.98 10.04 -17.78
CA GLU A 41 1.80 10.35 -16.60
C GLU A 41 2.24 11.83 -16.56
N TYR A 42 2.47 12.44 -17.74
CA TYR A 42 2.91 13.82 -17.84
C TYR A 42 1.79 14.81 -18.14
N ARG A 43 0.53 14.36 -18.21
CA ARG A 43 -0.62 15.19 -18.58
C ARG A 43 -0.87 16.35 -17.61
N ASN A 44 -0.59 16.13 -16.32
CA ASN A 44 -0.97 17.05 -15.26
C ASN A 44 0.17 18.01 -14.91
N GLY A 45 0.39 19.03 -15.77
CA GLY A 45 1.22 20.18 -15.47
C GLY A 45 2.73 19.91 -15.43
N PHE A 46 3.22 18.86 -16.09
CA PHE A 46 4.65 18.63 -16.31
C PHE A 46 5.22 19.54 -17.39
N VAL A 47 5.00 20.84 -17.23
CA VAL A 47 5.60 21.91 -18.02
C VAL A 47 6.65 22.60 -17.16
N VAL A 48 7.86 22.76 -17.67
CA VAL A 48 8.96 23.40 -16.94
C VAL A 48 8.61 24.85 -16.64
N LYS A 49 8.44 25.18 -15.36
CA LYS A 49 8.10 26.51 -14.85
C LYS A 49 9.34 27.35 -14.62
N SER A 50 10.38 26.77 -14.00
CA SER A 50 11.62 27.44 -13.71
C SER A 50 12.81 26.47 -13.65
N ILE A 51 14.00 26.97 -13.94
CA ILE A 51 15.28 26.27 -13.83
C ILE A 51 16.22 27.16 -12.99
N ASP A 52 16.70 26.67 -11.85
CA ASP A 52 17.63 27.39 -10.98
C ASP A 52 18.98 26.66 -10.94
N GLY A 53 19.97 27.26 -11.60
CA GLY A 53 21.34 26.72 -11.64
C GLY A 53 22.12 26.89 -10.34
N ARG A 54 21.60 27.60 -9.32
CA ARG A 54 22.29 27.80 -8.02
C ARG A 54 22.11 26.59 -7.12
N ASP A 55 20.91 25.98 -7.15
CA ASP A 55 20.58 24.77 -6.39
C ASP A 55 20.40 23.54 -7.30
N ASN A 56 20.70 23.67 -8.59
CA ASN A 56 20.57 22.63 -9.60
C ASN A 56 19.15 22.02 -9.62
N SER A 57 18.12 22.85 -9.65
CA SER A 57 16.74 22.42 -9.61
C SER A 57 15.93 22.83 -10.84
N VAL A 58 14.89 22.03 -11.10
CA VAL A 58 13.82 22.27 -12.09
C VAL A 58 12.48 22.21 -11.38
N GLU A 59 11.65 23.24 -11.54
CA GLU A 59 10.28 23.26 -11.03
C GLU A 59 9.27 23.17 -12.17
N PHE A 60 8.23 22.35 -12.01
CA PHE A 60 7.12 22.22 -12.96
C PHE A 60 5.89 23.01 -12.52
N LEU A 61 4.97 23.28 -13.46
CA LEU A 61 3.71 23.99 -13.16
C LEU A 61 2.81 23.25 -12.16
N ASN A 62 2.93 21.93 -12.05
CA ASN A 62 2.22 21.12 -11.05
C ASN A 62 2.81 21.22 -9.63
N GLY A 63 3.83 22.07 -9.41
CA GLY A 63 4.46 22.28 -8.12
C GLY A 63 5.58 21.29 -7.78
N ILE A 64 5.83 20.29 -8.62
CA ILE A 64 6.95 19.36 -8.43
C ILE A 64 8.26 20.11 -8.68
N LYS A 65 9.18 20.04 -7.72
CA LYS A 65 10.54 20.54 -7.83
C LYS A 65 11.53 19.39 -7.74
N LEU A 66 12.45 19.32 -8.70
CA LEU A 66 13.50 18.31 -8.81
C LEU A 66 14.86 18.92 -8.65
N PHE A 67 15.73 18.26 -7.93
CA PHE A 67 17.16 18.54 -7.88
C PHE A 67 17.94 17.61 -8.80
N ALA A 68 19.17 17.98 -9.14
CA ALA A 68 20.03 17.13 -9.96
C ALA A 68 20.22 15.75 -9.31
N GLY A 69 19.88 14.70 -10.03
CA GLY A 69 19.90 13.32 -9.55
C GLY A 69 18.54 12.81 -9.07
N ASP A 70 17.56 13.67 -8.87
CA ASP A 70 16.19 13.25 -8.55
C ASP A 70 15.53 12.60 -9.77
N VAL A 71 14.68 11.61 -9.50
CA VAL A 71 13.88 10.95 -10.53
C VAL A 71 12.40 11.19 -10.23
N VAL A 72 11.69 11.94 -11.12
CA VAL A 72 10.23 12.01 -11.09
C VAL A 72 9.64 11.10 -12.14
N GLY A 73 8.58 10.42 -11.76
CA GLY A 73 7.89 9.48 -12.63
C GLY A 73 8.12 8.04 -12.26
N LYS A 74 9.13 7.84 -11.41
CA LYS A 74 9.14 6.74 -10.46
C LYS A 74 9.41 7.34 -9.07
N VAL A 75 8.45 8.03 -8.48
CA VAL A 75 8.14 7.60 -7.12
C VAL A 75 7.91 6.13 -7.36
N SER A 76 8.92 5.32 -7.08
CA SER A 76 8.87 3.93 -7.49
C SER A 76 7.53 3.46 -6.96
N GLU A 77 6.82 2.66 -7.72
CA GLU A 77 5.56 2.10 -7.23
C GLU A 77 5.77 1.63 -5.78
N GLU A 78 6.95 1.16 -5.49
CA GLU A 78 7.48 0.80 -4.19
C GLU A 78 7.45 1.95 -3.17
N GLN A 79 7.93 3.14 -3.52
CA GLN A 79 7.86 4.32 -2.61
C GLN A 79 6.41 4.74 -2.35
N LEU A 80 5.55 4.71 -3.38
CA LEU A 80 4.13 4.98 -3.20
C LEU A 80 3.48 3.95 -2.27
N ARG A 81 3.79 2.65 -2.45
CA ARG A 81 3.29 1.59 -1.57
C ARG A 81 3.83 1.74 -0.14
N ARG A 82 5.08 2.11 0.02
CA ARG A 82 5.67 2.42 1.33
C ARG A 82 4.92 3.56 2.03
N ILE A 83 4.63 4.66 1.32
CA ILE A 83 3.84 5.77 1.87
C ILE A 83 2.44 5.29 2.25
N GLN A 84 1.75 4.54 1.40
CA GLN A 84 0.41 4.02 1.69
C GLN A 84 0.40 3.10 2.93
N ILE A 85 1.39 2.23 3.05
CA ILE A 85 1.54 1.34 4.21
C ILE A 85 1.77 2.17 5.48
N ARG A 86 2.72 3.12 5.43
CA ARG A 86 3.05 4.01 6.55
C ARG A 86 1.83 4.79 7.04
N GLU A 87 1.12 5.46 6.13
CA GLU A 87 -0.06 6.26 6.47
C GLU A 87 -1.19 5.39 7.05
N THR A 88 -1.34 4.17 6.56
CA THR A 88 -2.32 3.22 7.10
C THR A 88 -1.95 2.80 8.53
N ILE A 89 -0.66 2.56 8.81
CA ILE A 89 -0.18 2.23 10.16
C ILE A 89 -0.41 3.41 11.12
N LEU A 90 -0.02 4.63 10.71
CA LEU A 90 -0.23 5.84 11.52
C LEU A 90 -1.71 6.06 11.87
N SER A 91 -2.57 5.96 10.86
CA SER A 91 -4.02 6.11 11.03
C SER A 91 -4.63 4.99 11.89
N HIS A 92 -4.10 3.75 11.79
CA HIS A 92 -4.48 2.64 12.67
C HIS A 92 -4.12 2.92 14.13
N ILE A 93 -2.87 3.29 14.40
CA ILE A 93 -2.37 3.57 15.74
C ILE A 93 -3.18 4.72 16.38
N GLU A 94 -3.47 5.78 15.63
CA GLU A 94 -4.28 6.89 16.13
C GLU A 94 -5.71 6.42 16.48
N ARG A 95 -6.32 5.58 15.65
CA ARG A 95 -7.65 5.02 15.94
C ARG A 95 -7.62 4.04 17.11
N GLU A 96 -6.63 3.16 17.17
CA GLU A 96 -6.47 2.18 18.25
C GLU A 96 -6.25 2.88 19.60
N ARG A 97 -5.41 3.92 19.63
CA ARG A 97 -5.18 4.77 20.81
C ARG A 97 -6.48 5.32 21.40
N GLN A 98 -7.36 5.85 20.55
CA GLN A 98 -8.65 6.41 20.96
C GLN A 98 -9.63 5.36 21.51
N LEU A 99 -9.49 4.10 21.06
CA LEU A 99 -10.41 3.02 21.37
C LEU A 99 -9.84 2.01 22.40
N PHE A 100 -8.54 2.10 22.69
CA PHE A 100 -7.83 1.15 23.56
C PHE A 100 -8.49 1.00 24.93
N HIS A 101 -8.73 2.12 25.65
CA HIS A 101 -9.37 2.11 26.96
C HIS A 101 -10.88 1.83 26.91
N LYS A 102 -11.49 1.88 25.72
CA LYS A 102 -12.89 1.48 25.51
C LYS A 102 -13.06 -0.03 25.31
N GLY A 103 -11.96 -0.76 25.29
CA GLY A 103 -11.98 -2.20 25.11
C GLY A 103 -12.27 -2.66 23.69
N ILE A 104 -12.06 -1.82 22.69
CA ILE A 104 -12.33 -2.12 21.30
C ILE A 104 -11.00 -2.40 20.58
N LYS A 105 -10.85 -3.60 20.03
CA LYS A 105 -9.73 -3.95 19.17
C LYS A 105 -9.93 -3.35 17.78
N VAL A 106 -8.91 -2.71 17.24
CA VAL A 106 -8.90 -2.13 15.89
C VAL A 106 -8.23 -3.11 14.94
N LEU A 107 -8.80 -3.30 13.76
CA LEU A 107 -8.21 -4.04 12.64
C LEU A 107 -8.08 -3.12 11.43
N SER A 108 -7.02 -3.30 10.65
CA SER A 108 -6.82 -2.68 9.34
C SER A 108 -6.60 -3.74 8.27
N LEU A 109 -7.14 -3.51 7.09
CA LEU A 109 -7.11 -4.45 5.98
C LEU A 109 -6.33 -3.87 4.81
N PHE A 110 -5.35 -4.62 4.31
CA PHE A 110 -4.62 -4.34 3.08
C PHE A 110 -5.07 -5.28 1.97
N PHE A 111 -5.59 -4.72 0.89
CA PHE A 111 -5.81 -5.49 -0.34
C PHE A 111 -4.59 -5.38 -1.24
N ILE A 112 -4.04 -6.53 -1.62
CA ILE A 112 -2.87 -6.62 -2.50
C ILE A 112 -3.21 -7.31 -3.82
N ASP A 113 -2.38 -7.11 -4.83
CA ASP A 113 -2.54 -7.65 -6.18
C ASP A 113 -1.92 -9.04 -6.34
N GLU A 114 -0.80 -9.31 -5.67
CA GLU A 114 -0.03 -10.54 -5.79
C GLU A 114 0.39 -11.06 -4.41
N VAL A 115 0.11 -12.32 -4.13
CA VAL A 115 0.49 -12.96 -2.86
C VAL A 115 2.00 -12.96 -2.67
N ALA A 116 2.78 -13.10 -3.76
CA ALA A 116 4.24 -13.07 -3.72
C ALA A 116 4.83 -11.75 -3.18
N LYS A 117 4.07 -10.65 -3.22
CA LYS A 117 4.48 -9.37 -2.60
C LYS A 117 4.36 -9.39 -1.07
N TYR A 118 3.59 -10.32 -0.52
CA TYR A 118 3.44 -10.51 0.92
C TYR A 118 4.24 -11.70 1.45
N LYS A 119 4.16 -12.88 0.79
CA LYS A 119 4.82 -14.12 1.21
C LYS A 119 5.38 -14.86 0.00
N GLN A 120 6.63 -15.26 0.11
CA GLN A 120 7.36 -16.04 -0.89
C GLN A 120 7.86 -17.36 -0.28
N TYR A 121 8.32 -18.25 -1.15
CA TYR A 121 8.86 -19.56 -0.73
C TYR A 121 10.15 -19.83 -1.49
N ASP A 122 11.19 -20.25 -0.80
CA ASP A 122 12.45 -20.66 -1.40
C ASP A 122 12.38 -22.02 -2.11
N ALA A 123 13.50 -22.47 -2.69
CA ALA A 123 13.58 -23.75 -3.37
C ALA A 123 13.32 -24.96 -2.44
N ALA A 124 13.58 -24.82 -1.15
CA ALA A 124 13.26 -25.82 -0.13
C ALA A 124 11.81 -25.74 0.37
N GLY A 125 11.06 -24.74 -0.07
CA GLY A 125 9.66 -24.50 0.32
C GLY A 125 9.53 -23.77 1.64
N GLN A 126 10.60 -23.17 2.18
CA GLN A 126 10.54 -22.38 3.40
C GLN A 126 9.93 -21.00 3.10
N PRO A 127 8.99 -20.50 3.90
CA PRO A 127 8.37 -19.21 3.71
C PRO A 127 9.32 -18.07 4.12
N TYR A 128 9.31 -16.97 3.33
CA TYR A 128 9.93 -15.70 3.70
C TYR A 128 9.05 -14.54 3.24
N ASN A 129 9.32 -13.36 3.77
CA ASN A 129 8.51 -12.18 3.47
C ASN A 129 8.67 -11.74 2.01
N GLY A 130 7.57 -11.24 1.44
CA GLY A 130 7.61 -10.44 0.24
C GLY A 130 7.78 -8.95 0.60
N ILE A 131 7.98 -8.12 -0.41
CA ILE A 131 8.30 -6.68 -0.26
C ILE A 131 7.29 -5.91 0.61
N TYR A 132 5.98 -6.24 0.55
CA TYR A 132 4.98 -5.53 1.36
C TYR A 132 5.04 -5.90 2.84
N ALA A 133 5.37 -7.15 3.17
CA ALA A 133 5.57 -7.55 4.56
C ALA A 133 6.83 -6.93 5.15
N ASP A 134 7.94 -6.90 4.39
CA ASP A 134 9.19 -6.26 4.82
C ASP A 134 8.98 -4.75 5.05
N VAL A 135 8.40 -4.05 4.08
CA VAL A 135 8.09 -2.62 4.20
C VAL A 135 7.15 -2.34 5.37
N PHE A 136 6.13 -3.17 5.57
CA PHE A 136 5.22 -3.03 6.70
C PHE A 136 5.96 -3.13 8.04
N GLU A 137 6.79 -4.15 8.22
CA GLU A 137 7.53 -4.36 9.45
C GLU A 137 8.54 -3.25 9.74
N GLU A 138 9.26 -2.76 8.70
CA GLU A 138 10.17 -1.62 8.81
C GLU A 138 9.44 -0.35 9.25
N GLU A 139 8.33 0.00 8.56
CA GLU A 139 7.56 1.20 8.88
C GLU A 139 6.89 1.10 10.24
N TYR A 140 6.38 -0.08 10.61
CA TYR A 140 5.76 -0.30 11.91
C TYR A 140 6.77 -0.09 13.04
N ARG A 141 7.96 -0.71 12.97
CA ARG A 141 9.04 -0.50 13.96
C ARG A 141 9.43 0.98 14.03
N SER A 142 9.67 1.60 12.88
CA SER A 142 10.04 3.03 12.83
C SER A 142 8.99 3.94 13.46
N ILE A 143 7.70 3.64 13.29
CA ILE A 143 6.61 4.43 13.88
C ILE A 143 6.56 4.22 15.39
N VAL A 144 6.58 2.97 15.86
CA VAL A 144 6.49 2.65 17.30
C VAL A 144 7.70 3.22 18.05
N ASP A 145 8.92 3.07 17.51
CA ASP A 145 10.16 3.57 18.13
C ASP A 145 10.18 5.10 18.27
N ASN A 146 9.48 5.82 17.40
CA ASN A 146 9.40 7.29 17.42
C ASN A 146 8.06 7.83 17.95
N LEU A 147 7.19 6.96 18.47
CA LEU A 147 5.88 7.37 18.94
C LEU A 147 5.98 8.18 20.22
N GLN A 148 5.46 9.40 20.18
CA GLN A 148 5.34 10.25 21.36
C GLN A 148 3.91 10.22 21.86
N LEU A 149 3.71 9.64 23.03
CA LEU A 149 2.40 9.55 23.68
C LEU A 149 2.31 10.59 24.81
N GLY A 150 1.06 10.97 25.12
CA GLY A 150 0.77 11.86 26.23
C GLY A 150 0.86 11.18 27.59
N VAL A 151 0.74 11.98 28.66
CA VAL A 151 0.64 11.47 30.03
C VAL A 151 -0.63 10.62 30.19
N GLY A 152 -0.49 9.42 30.74
CA GLY A 152 -1.60 8.47 30.95
C GLY A 152 -1.82 7.48 29.80
N GLU A 153 -0.88 7.39 28.87
CA GLU A 153 -0.93 6.45 27.73
C GLU A 153 0.15 5.35 27.81
N GLU A 154 0.77 5.17 28.98
CA GLU A 154 1.87 4.24 29.23
C GLU A 154 1.42 2.79 28.99
N ASP A 155 0.18 2.43 29.34
CA ASP A 155 -0.37 1.09 29.10
C ASP A 155 -0.49 0.79 27.61
N TYR A 156 -0.85 1.80 26.81
CA TYR A 156 -0.94 1.65 25.36
C TYR A 156 0.44 1.53 24.72
N LEU A 157 1.41 2.32 25.18
CA LEU A 157 2.79 2.19 24.68
C LEU A 157 3.35 0.80 24.99
N HIS A 158 3.17 0.35 26.24
CA HIS A 158 3.59 -1.00 26.62
C HIS A 158 2.92 -2.09 25.77
N TYR A 159 1.62 -1.94 25.48
CA TYR A 159 0.91 -2.85 24.57
C TYR A 159 1.52 -2.89 23.18
N LEU A 160 1.97 -1.75 22.62
CA LEU A 160 2.62 -1.73 21.32
C LEU A 160 4.01 -2.39 21.34
N GLU A 161 4.79 -2.15 22.39
CA GLU A 161 6.17 -2.63 22.54
C GLU A 161 6.28 -4.15 22.76
N ILE A 162 5.30 -4.75 23.44
CA ILE A 162 5.34 -6.19 23.74
C ILE A 162 5.00 -7.07 22.53
N ILE A 163 4.46 -6.49 21.44
CA ILE A 163 4.08 -7.23 20.25
C ILE A 163 5.12 -7.01 19.16
N PRO A 164 5.92 -8.03 18.80
CA PRO A 164 6.87 -7.91 17.70
C PRO A 164 6.16 -7.54 16.38
N ALA A 165 6.79 -6.71 15.55
CA ALA A 165 6.20 -6.22 14.30
C ALA A 165 5.69 -7.37 13.40
N GLU A 166 6.49 -8.43 13.28
CA GLU A 166 6.17 -9.63 12.50
C GLU A 166 4.95 -10.41 13.00
N SER A 167 4.55 -10.19 14.25
CA SER A 167 3.37 -10.83 14.84
C SER A 167 2.10 -9.97 14.68
N THR A 168 2.25 -8.69 14.34
CA THR A 168 1.12 -7.75 14.25
C THR A 168 0.28 -7.91 12.99
N HIS A 169 0.78 -8.64 11.99
CA HIS A 169 0.10 -8.82 10.71
C HIS A 169 -0.01 -10.30 10.31
N ALA A 170 -1.05 -10.60 9.54
CA ALA A 170 -1.24 -11.93 8.97
C ALA A 170 -1.80 -11.84 7.54
N GLY A 171 -1.44 -12.82 6.72
CA GLY A 171 -1.96 -12.97 5.36
C GLY A 171 -3.10 -13.99 5.33
N TYR A 172 -4.21 -13.62 4.73
CA TYR A 172 -5.37 -14.48 4.50
C TYR A 172 -5.55 -14.65 3.00
N PHE A 173 -4.96 -15.73 2.48
CA PHE A 173 -4.91 -16.05 1.05
C PHE A 173 -5.32 -17.50 0.82
N SER A 174 -5.68 -17.81 -0.42
CA SER A 174 -5.86 -19.20 -0.84
C SER A 174 -4.57 -19.99 -0.64
N VAL A 175 -4.68 -21.27 -0.35
CA VAL A 175 -3.54 -22.16 -0.17
C VAL A 175 -3.56 -23.26 -1.23
N ASP A 176 -2.39 -23.64 -1.72
CA ASP A 176 -2.25 -24.79 -2.61
C ASP A 176 -2.31 -26.12 -1.86
N LYS A 177 -2.29 -27.23 -2.60
CA LYS A 177 -2.29 -28.60 -2.02
C LYS A 177 -1.09 -28.89 -1.10
N LYS A 178 -0.06 -28.03 -1.10
CA LYS A 178 1.12 -28.10 -0.24
C LYS A 178 1.06 -27.14 0.93
N GLY A 179 -0.08 -26.42 1.11
CA GLY A 179 -0.26 -25.43 2.16
C GLY A 179 0.44 -24.10 1.92
N LYS A 180 0.94 -23.82 0.68
CA LYS A 180 1.57 -22.55 0.35
C LYS A 180 0.52 -21.54 -0.08
N MET A 181 0.63 -20.31 0.39
CA MET A 181 -0.22 -19.20 -0.03
C MET A 181 -0.04 -18.93 -1.53
N THR A 182 -1.11 -18.76 -2.26
CA THR A 182 -1.12 -18.54 -3.71
C THR A 182 -2.16 -17.50 -4.12
N ASP A 183 -1.97 -16.94 -5.31
CA ASP A 183 -2.99 -16.08 -5.92
C ASP A 183 -4.21 -16.92 -6.30
N SER A 184 -5.40 -16.35 -6.07
CA SER A 184 -6.66 -16.95 -6.53
C SER A 184 -6.65 -17.03 -8.05
N LYS A 185 -6.66 -18.23 -8.62
CA LYS A 185 -6.76 -18.42 -10.07
C LYS A 185 -8.13 -17.98 -10.54
N LEU A 186 -8.20 -16.88 -11.26
CA LEU A 186 -9.36 -16.50 -12.07
C LEU A 186 -9.49 -17.50 -13.24
N SER A 187 -10.04 -18.68 -13.02
CA SER A 187 -10.39 -19.57 -14.10
C SER A 187 -11.76 -19.22 -14.65
N ASP A 188 -11.87 -19.00 -15.96
CA ASP A 188 -13.11 -18.68 -16.67
C ASP A 188 -14.14 -19.84 -16.73
N LYS A 189 -13.92 -20.91 -16.01
CA LYS A 189 -14.80 -22.09 -16.00
C LYS A 189 -15.31 -22.41 -14.60
N LYS A 190 -16.57 -22.81 -14.55
CA LYS A 190 -17.49 -23.10 -13.44
C LYS A 190 -16.99 -23.83 -12.16
N GLU A 191 -15.68 -23.99 -11.96
CA GLU A 191 -15.07 -24.58 -10.76
C GLU A 191 -14.54 -23.55 -9.75
N LYS A 192 -15.05 -22.33 -9.80
CA LYS A 192 -14.64 -21.17 -8.97
C LYS A 192 -14.90 -21.28 -7.46
N VAL A 193 -15.38 -22.40 -6.96
CA VAL A 193 -15.93 -22.46 -5.60
C VAL A 193 -14.92 -22.88 -4.54
N SER A 194 -13.79 -23.55 -4.89
CA SER A 194 -12.93 -24.18 -3.87
C SER A 194 -11.79 -23.31 -3.32
N ASP A 195 -11.09 -22.54 -4.17
CA ASP A 195 -9.84 -21.90 -3.74
C ASP A 195 -10.06 -20.62 -2.88
N ASP A 196 -11.12 -19.86 -3.18
CA ASP A 196 -11.51 -18.70 -2.37
C ASP A 196 -12.22 -19.09 -1.06
N THR A 197 -12.72 -20.29 -0.97
CA THR A 197 -13.42 -20.79 0.21
C THR A 197 -12.46 -20.94 1.38
N ASP A 198 -11.23 -21.40 1.14
CA ASP A 198 -10.26 -21.67 2.17
C ASP A 198 -9.78 -20.41 2.89
N ALA A 199 -9.51 -19.31 2.16
CA ALA A 199 -9.11 -18.03 2.76
C ALA A 199 -10.27 -17.40 3.54
N TYR A 200 -11.50 -17.49 3.01
CA TYR A 200 -12.72 -17.03 3.68
C TYR A 200 -13.00 -17.86 4.96
N ASP A 201 -12.94 -19.17 4.87
CA ASP A 201 -13.15 -20.06 6.00
C ASP A 201 -12.11 -19.83 7.11
N LEU A 202 -10.85 -19.54 6.73
CA LEU A 202 -9.81 -19.23 7.70
C LEU A 202 -10.11 -17.93 8.47
N ILE A 203 -10.54 -16.88 7.77
CA ILE A 203 -10.95 -15.61 8.40
C ILE A 203 -12.19 -15.83 9.28
N MET A 204 -13.19 -16.58 8.81
CA MET A 204 -14.43 -16.82 9.54
C MET A 204 -14.22 -17.69 10.77
N LYS A 205 -13.41 -18.73 10.67
CA LYS A 205 -13.03 -19.58 11.81
C LYS A 205 -12.25 -18.82 12.88
N ASN A 206 -11.43 -17.85 12.47
CA ASN A 206 -10.63 -17.04 13.38
C ASN A 206 -11.28 -15.71 13.75
N LYS A 207 -12.52 -15.45 13.37
CA LYS A 207 -13.18 -14.16 13.60
C LYS A 207 -13.20 -13.75 15.06
N GLU A 208 -13.56 -14.67 15.96
CA GLU A 208 -13.58 -14.40 17.40
C GLU A 208 -12.16 -14.22 17.95
N LEU A 209 -11.21 -15.03 17.48
CA LEU A 209 -9.81 -14.88 17.88
C LEU A 209 -9.24 -13.54 17.42
N LEU A 210 -9.56 -13.08 16.20
CA LEU A 210 -9.11 -11.77 15.71
C LEU A 210 -9.64 -10.60 16.55
N LEU A 211 -10.76 -10.78 17.25
CA LEU A 211 -11.34 -9.78 18.14
C LEU A 211 -10.82 -9.87 19.59
N ASP A 212 -10.10 -10.93 19.94
CA ASP A 212 -9.47 -11.08 21.25
C ASP A 212 -8.43 -9.98 21.46
N ARG A 213 -8.49 -9.32 22.61
CA ARG A 213 -7.62 -8.19 22.97
C ARG A 213 -6.32 -8.61 23.64
N ASP A 214 -6.23 -9.85 24.10
CA ASP A 214 -4.99 -10.36 24.67
C ASP A 214 -3.90 -10.47 23.60
N PRO A 215 -2.84 -9.65 23.67
CA PRO A 215 -1.78 -9.64 22.65
C PRO A 215 -1.02 -10.98 22.58
N LYS A 216 -1.05 -11.78 23.63
CA LYS A 216 -0.42 -13.11 23.63
C LYS A 216 -1.24 -14.14 22.87
N ARG A 217 -2.56 -13.97 22.83
CA ARG A 217 -3.49 -14.87 22.13
C ARG A 217 -3.78 -14.40 20.71
N SER A 218 -3.87 -13.10 20.51
CA SER A 218 -4.23 -12.50 19.23
C SER A 218 -3.46 -11.20 18.97
N PRO A 219 -2.18 -11.29 18.60
CA PRO A 219 -1.34 -10.13 18.32
C PRO A 219 -1.71 -9.44 17.00
N VAL A 220 -2.41 -10.15 16.08
CA VAL A 220 -2.74 -9.65 14.74
C VAL A 220 -3.69 -8.47 14.80
N ARG A 221 -3.31 -7.37 14.14
CA ARG A 221 -4.07 -6.14 13.99
C ARG A 221 -4.18 -5.68 12.54
N PHE A 222 -3.29 -6.16 11.68
CA PHE A 222 -3.26 -5.86 10.26
C PHE A 222 -3.43 -7.13 9.45
N ILE A 223 -4.34 -7.08 8.49
CA ILE A 223 -4.71 -8.22 7.66
C ILE A 223 -4.32 -7.91 6.23
N PHE A 224 -3.55 -8.78 5.60
CA PHE A 224 -3.28 -8.74 4.17
C PHE A 224 -4.14 -9.78 3.46
N SER A 225 -4.83 -9.37 2.39
CA SER A 225 -5.67 -10.27 1.60
C SER A 225 -5.58 -9.93 0.12
N HIS A 226 -5.80 -10.93 -0.72
CA HIS A 226 -6.07 -10.73 -2.14
C HIS A 226 -7.52 -10.22 -2.32
N SER A 227 -7.98 -9.91 -3.49
CA SER A 227 -9.26 -9.23 -3.76
C SER A 227 -10.55 -9.88 -3.23
N ALA A 228 -10.48 -11.01 -2.58
CA ALA A 228 -11.63 -11.89 -2.38
C ALA A 228 -12.05 -12.08 -0.93
N LEU A 229 -12.19 -11.01 -0.18
CA LEU A 229 -13.15 -11.08 0.92
C LEU A 229 -14.54 -11.07 0.29
N ARG A 230 -15.16 -12.27 0.20
CA ARG A 230 -16.50 -12.46 -0.40
C ARG A 230 -17.55 -11.63 0.33
N GLU A 231 -18.65 -11.38 -0.37
CA GLU A 231 -19.89 -10.89 0.23
C GLU A 231 -20.19 -11.66 1.53
N GLY A 232 -20.36 -10.92 2.63
CA GLY A 232 -20.69 -11.51 3.93
C GLY A 232 -19.57 -11.48 4.97
N TRP A 233 -18.35 -11.07 4.63
CA TRP A 233 -17.37 -10.76 5.67
C TRP A 233 -17.69 -9.40 6.28
N ASP A 234 -18.37 -9.44 7.41
CA ASP A 234 -18.80 -8.28 8.16
C ASP A 234 -18.07 -8.30 9.52
N ASN A 235 -16.95 -7.58 9.60
CA ASN A 235 -16.23 -7.41 10.86
C ASN A 235 -16.28 -5.93 11.26
N PRO A 236 -17.07 -5.58 12.29
CA PRO A 236 -17.27 -4.19 12.70
C PRO A 236 -15.97 -3.54 13.24
N ASN A 237 -14.95 -4.32 13.52
CA ASN A 237 -13.67 -3.85 14.03
C ASN A 237 -12.65 -3.52 12.92
N VAL A 238 -12.99 -3.70 11.65
CA VAL A 238 -12.19 -3.18 10.54
C VAL A 238 -12.51 -1.71 10.34
N PHE A 239 -11.61 -0.86 10.82
CA PHE A 239 -11.76 0.59 10.75
C PHE A 239 -11.11 1.21 9.54
N GLN A 240 -10.21 0.46 8.87
CA GLN A 240 -9.46 0.98 7.73
C GLN A 240 -9.23 -0.07 6.67
N ILE A 241 -9.28 0.38 5.42
CA ILE A 241 -8.99 -0.44 4.25
C ILE A 241 -8.01 0.33 3.37
N CYS A 242 -6.89 -0.30 3.05
CA CYS A 242 -5.88 0.21 2.13
C CYS A 242 -5.76 -0.73 0.92
N THR A 243 -5.83 -0.19 -0.29
CA THR A 243 -5.65 -0.96 -1.52
C THR A 243 -4.27 -0.69 -2.10
N LEU A 244 -3.39 -1.69 -2.09
CA LEU A 244 -2.01 -1.64 -2.61
C LEU A 244 -1.91 -2.18 -4.05
N LYS A 245 -3.03 -2.23 -4.79
CA LYS A 245 -3.07 -2.75 -6.17
C LYS A 245 -2.63 -1.70 -7.18
N GLN A 246 -2.07 -2.15 -8.29
CA GLN A 246 -1.91 -1.32 -9.47
C GLN A 246 -3.29 -0.89 -9.99
N ARG A 247 -3.36 0.28 -10.64
CA ARG A 247 -4.59 0.94 -11.07
C ARG A 247 -5.50 -0.01 -11.88
N GLY A 248 -6.51 -0.57 -11.20
CA GLY A 248 -7.71 -1.10 -11.84
C GLY A 248 -8.81 -0.05 -11.86
N SER A 249 -9.85 -0.23 -12.67
CA SER A 249 -10.94 0.75 -12.85
C SER A 249 -11.51 1.23 -11.50
N ASP A 250 -11.87 2.51 -11.40
CA ASP A 250 -12.46 3.13 -10.20
C ASP A 250 -13.74 2.41 -9.71
N VAL A 251 -14.42 1.70 -10.58
CA VAL A 251 -15.61 0.88 -10.27
C VAL A 251 -15.24 -0.29 -9.35
N ARG A 252 -14.15 -1.02 -9.66
CA ARG A 252 -13.68 -2.15 -8.81
C ARG A 252 -13.23 -1.68 -7.42
N LYS A 253 -12.60 -0.51 -7.32
CA LYS A 253 -12.21 0.07 -6.02
C LYS A 253 -13.41 0.40 -5.15
N ARG A 254 -14.48 0.95 -5.75
CA ARG A 254 -15.73 1.24 -5.03
C ARG A 254 -16.42 -0.02 -4.53
N GLU A 255 -16.40 -1.10 -5.31
CA GLU A 255 -16.94 -2.40 -4.89
C GLU A 255 -16.13 -3.03 -3.75
N GLU A 256 -14.80 -2.98 -3.81
CA GLU A 256 -13.92 -3.50 -2.76
C GLU A 256 -14.09 -2.73 -1.44
N VAL A 257 -14.17 -1.41 -1.49
CA VAL A 257 -14.47 -0.56 -0.32
C VAL A 257 -15.90 -0.78 0.18
N GLY A 258 -16.88 -0.87 -0.71
CA GLY A 258 -18.29 -1.11 -0.36
C GLY A 258 -18.54 -2.48 0.28
N ARG A 259 -17.69 -3.46 0.01
CA ARG A 259 -17.75 -4.79 0.66
C ARG A 259 -17.13 -4.81 2.06
N GLY A 260 -16.23 -3.88 2.36
CA GLY A 260 -15.55 -3.77 3.65
C GLY A 260 -16.17 -2.77 4.63
N VAL A 261 -17.04 -1.87 4.16
CA VAL A 261 -17.65 -0.82 4.98
C VAL A 261 -19.15 -0.93 4.90
N ARG A 262 -19.81 -1.48 5.92
CA ARG A 262 -21.25 -1.36 6.11
C ARG A 262 -21.54 -0.32 7.18
N LEU A 263 -22.37 0.67 6.83
CA LEU A 263 -22.95 1.60 7.78
C LEU A 263 -23.86 0.84 8.73
N TRP A 264 -23.61 0.98 10.02
CA TRP A 264 -24.57 0.57 11.04
C TRP A 264 -25.77 1.50 10.97
N VAL A 265 -26.91 0.97 10.60
CA VAL A 265 -28.19 1.65 10.79
C VAL A 265 -28.74 1.16 12.12
N ASN A 266 -28.70 2.02 13.16
CA ASN A 266 -29.48 1.79 14.36
C ASN A 266 -30.96 1.81 13.97
N GLN A 267 -31.65 0.69 14.17
CA GLN A 267 -33.10 0.63 14.25
C GLN A 267 -33.52 1.02 15.65
#